data_d9760e5f55a06347c1807182766624b0
#
_entry.id   d9760e5f55a06347c1807182766624b0
#
_cell.length_a   1.000
_cell.length_b   1.000
_cell.length_c   1.000
_cell.angle_alpha   90.00
_cell.angle_beta   90.00
_cell.angle_gamma   90.00
#
_symmetry.space_group_name_H-M   'P 1'
#
loop_
_entity.id
_entity.type
_entity.pdbx_description
1 polymer ?
#
loop_
_entity_poly.entity_id
_entity_poly.type
_entity_poly.pdbx_seq_one_letter_code
_entity_poly.pdbx_strand_id
1 'polypeptide(L)'
;SYIVIDRIIDAIRKTGADAVHPGYGFLSENAAFAAALEKDGVIFIGPPVKAIEAMGDKITSKKLAAAAGVSTVPGHMDLIEDADQAVNIAASIGYPVMIKASAGGGGKGMRIAWNDAEAREGFQSSRNEAKSSFGDDRIFIEKFVTQPRHIEIQILGDQHGKTLYLGERECSIQRRNQKVIEEAPSPFLDEETRKTMGEQAVALAQAVGYYSAGNVEVILDCDRNFYFLEMNTRLQVEHPVTELVTGIDLVEQMIRVASGEPLALSQEDVRLDGWAIESRLYAEDPYRNFLP
;
A
#
# COMPACT_ATOMS: atom_id res chain seq x y z
N SER A 1 -2.74 -10.39 -22.30
CA SER A 1 -1.50 -11.19 -22.17
C SER A 1 -0.60 -10.70 -21.04
N TYR A 2 -0.71 -9.48 -20.58
CA TYR A 2 0.08 -8.93 -19.45
C TYR A 2 -0.26 -9.53 -18.08
N ILE A 3 -1.28 -10.39 -17.98
CA ILE A 3 -1.69 -11.09 -16.77
C ILE A 3 -1.51 -12.62 -16.88
N VAL A 4 -0.90 -13.10 -17.97
CA VAL A 4 -0.70 -14.55 -18.21
C VAL A 4 0.78 -14.86 -18.05
N ILE A 5 1.15 -15.41 -16.90
CA ILE A 5 2.53 -15.70 -16.50
C ILE A 5 3.28 -16.47 -17.57
N ASP A 6 2.72 -17.59 -18.07
CA ASP A 6 3.37 -18.46 -19.06
C ASP A 6 3.75 -17.71 -20.35
N ARG A 7 2.92 -16.74 -20.78
CA ARG A 7 3.21 -15.93 -21.97
C ARG A 7 4.34 -14.95 -21.74
N ILE A 8 4.45 -14.43 -20.53
CA ILE A 8 5.54 -13.52 -20.15
C ILE A 8 6.84 -14.34 -20.09
N ILE A 9 6.84 -15.49 -19.45
CA ILE A 9 8.00 -16.41 -19.40
C ILE A 9 8.44 -16.83 -20.81
N ASP A 10 7.50 -17.16 -21.71
CA ASP A 10 7.83 -17.48 -23.10
C ASP A 10 8.48 -16.28 -23.83
N ALA A 11 7.99 -15.06 -23.60
CA ALA A 11 8.58 -13.84 -24.16
C ALA A 11 10.00 -13.61 -23.63
N ILE A 12 10.23 -13.77 -22.32
CA ILE A 12 11.55 -13.66 -21.69
C ILE A 12 12.54 -14.65 -22.34
N ARG A 13 12.16 -15.91 -22.46
CA ARG A 13 13.00 -16.94 -23.08
C ARG A 13 13.33 -16.65 -24.55
N LYS A 14 12.38 -16.08 -25.30
CA LYS A 14 12.57 -15.68 -26.70
C LYS A 14 13.47 -14.47 -26.88
N THR A 15 13.44 -13.54 -25.93
CA THR A 15 14.24 -12.30 -26.00
C THR A 15 15.60 -12.43 -25.32
N GLY A 16 15.78 -13.45 -24.46
CA GLY A 16 16.97 -13.59 -23.64
C GLY A 16 17.09 -12.52 -22.55
N ALA A 17 15.95 -12.05 -22.03
CA ALA A 17 15.96 -11.04 -20.98
C ALA A 17 16.44 -11.62 -19.64
N ASP A 18 17.35 -10.91 -18.97
CA ASP A 18 17.94 -11.32 -17.69
C ASP A 18 17.05 -10.91 -16.50
N ALA A 19 16.23 -9.87 -16.68
CA ALA A 19 15.40 -9.29 -15.61
C ALA A 19 14.06 -8.79 -16.15
N VAL A 20 13.08 -8.67 -15.24
CA VAL A 20 11.75 -8.12 -15.54
C VAL A 20 11.40 -7.02 -14.54
N HIS A 21 11.13 -5.82 -15.04
CA HIS A 21 10.50 -4.76 -14.27
C HIS A 21 8.97 -4.86 -14.44
N PRO A 22 8.21 -5.09 -13.34
CA PRO A 22 6.78 -5.35 -13.44
C PRO A 22 5.91 -4.10 -13.65
N GLY A 23 6.51 -2.89 -13.57
CA GLY A 23 5.77 -1.63 -13.52
C GLY A 23 5.02 -1.45 -12.20
N TYR A 24 3.82 -0.88 -12.26
CA TYR A 24 2.98 -0.60 -11.08
C TYR A 24 1.55 -1.17 -11.20
N GLY A 25 1.31 -2.07 -12.14
CA GLY A 25 0.00 -2.70 -12.34
C GLY A 25 0.13 -4.19 -12.65
N PHE A 26 -0.99 -4.80 -13.05
CA PHE A 26 -1.05 -6.20 -13.47
C PHE A 26 -0.46 -7.19 -12.45
N LEU A 27 0.75 -7.71 -12.72
CA LEU A 27 1.42 -8.72 -11.90
C LEU A 27 2.49 -8.15 -10.95
N SER A 28 2.57 -6.82 -10.78
CA SER A 28 3.60 -6.18 -9.95
C SER A 28 3.57 -6.61 -8.48
N GLU A 29 2.40 -6.98 -7.96
CA GLU A 29 2.20 -7.48 -6.59
C GLU A 29 1.78 -8.96 -6.57
N ASN A 30 2.13 -9.72 -7.62
CA ASN A 30 1.76 -11.11 -7.73
C ASN A 30 2.92 -12.02 -7.31
N ALA A 31 2.82 -12.63 -6.13
CA ALA A 31 3.83 -13.51 -5.56
C ALA A 31 4.12 -14.73 -6.46
N ALA A 32 3.09 -15.29 -7.12
CA ALA A 32 3.26 -16.42 -8.02
C ALA A 32 4.07 -16.05 -9.27
N PHE A 33 3.92 -14.81 -9.75
CA PHE A 33 4.73 -14.31 -10.88
C PHE A 33 6.20 -14.14 -10.48
N ALA A 34 6.47 -13.49 -9.35
CA ALA A 34 7.83 -13.33 -8.84
C ALA A 34 8.51 -14.70 -8.61
N ALA A 35 7.80 -15.65 -7.99
CA ALA A 35 8.30 -17.01 -7.79
C ALA A 35 8.54 -17.76 -9.11
N ALA A 36 7.71 -17.54 -10.14
CA ALA A 36 7.92 -18.15 -11.45
C ALA A 36 9.19 -17.62 -12.14
N LEU A 37 9.49 -16.32 -11.99
CA LEU A 37 10.72 -15.71 -12.50
C LEU A 37 11.95 -16.27 -11.77
N GLU A 38 11.92 -16.33 -10.44
CA GLU A 38 13.00 -16.92 -9.64
C GLU A 38 13.31 -18.36 -10.07
N LYS A 39 12.27 -19.18 -10.31
CA LYS A 39 12.40 -20.55 -10.77
C LYS A 39 13.05 -20.65 -12.15
N ASP A 40 12.80 -19.71 -13.04
CA ASP A 40 13.39 -19.62 -14.38
C ASP A 40 14.78 -18.95 -14.37
N GLY A 41 15.29 -18.50 -13.22
CA GLY A 41 16.57 -17.83 -13.08
C GLY A 41 16.56 -16.40 -13.61
N VAL A 42 15.38 -15.77 -13.69
CA VAL A 42 15.17 -14.41 -14.17
C VAL A 42 14.96 -13.47 -12.98
N ILE A 43 15.64 -12.33 -12.97
CA ILE A 43 15.56 -11.37 -11.88
C ILE A 43 14.22 -10.62 -11.92
N PHE A 44 13.48 -10.67 -10.82
CA PHE A 44 12.33 -9.79 -10.59
C PHE A 44 12.83 -8.46 -10.03
N ILE A 45 12.65 -7.35 -10.78
CA ILE A 45 13.02 -6.01 -10.32
C ILE A 45 11.89 -5.50 -9.41
N GLY A 46 11.95 -5.92 -8.15
CA GLY A 46 10.92 -5.70 -7.15
C GLY A 46 11.29 -6.36 -5.82
N PRO A 47 10.36 -6.41 -4.86
CA PRO A 47 10.59 -7.00 -3.55
C PRO A 47 10.59 -8.54 -3.59
N PRO A 48 11.07 -9.18 -2.52
CA PRO A 48 11.06 -10.64 -2.43
C PRO A 48 9.64 -11.21 -2.32
N VAL A 49 9.43 -12.41 -2.83
CA VAL A 49 8.14 -13.13 -2.81
C VAL A 49 7.48 -13.10 -1.44
N LYS A 50 8.25 -13.37 -0.38
CA LYS A 50 7.75 -13.38 1.01
C LYS A 50 7.18 -12.03 1.46
N ALA A 51 7.76 -10.92 1.04
CA ALA A 51 7.26 -9.59 1.38
C ALA A 51 5.96 -9.28 0.63
N ILE A 52 5.86 -9.69 -0.64
CA ILE A 52 4.62 -9.56 -1.43
C ILE A 52 3.49 -10.36 -0.75
N GLU A 53 3.73 -11.60 -0.35
CA GLU A 53 2.75 -12.45 0.33
C GLU A 53 2.34 -11.86 1.69
N ALA A 54 3.30 -11.42 2.50
CA ALA A 54 3.07 -10.89 3.83
C ALA A 54 2.23 -9.60 3.81
N MET A 55 2.46 -8.73 2.83
CA MET A 55 1.77 -7.45 2.71
C MET A 55 0.49 -7.54 1.88
N GLY A 56 0.29 -8.59 1.10
CA GLY A 56 -0.90 -8.79 0.26
C GLY A 56 -2.18 -9.14 1.04
N ASP A 57 -2.09 -9.69 2.26
CA ASP A 57 -3.24 -9.96 3.12
C ASP A 57 -3.38 -8.85 4.17
N LYS A 58 -4.51 -8.16 4.18
CA LYS A 58 -4.75 -6.98 5.04
C LYS A 58 -4.72 -7.28 6.54
N ILE A 59 -5.15 -8.46 6.96
CA ILE A 59 -5.09 -8.86 8.38
C ILE A 59 -3.65 -9.17 8.77
N THR A 60 -2.96 -9.95 7.96
CA THR A 60 -1.57 -10.32 8.19
C THR A 60 -0.66 -9.09 8.19
N SER A 61 -0.82 -8.18 7.22
CA SER A 61 -0.02 -6.96 7.14
C SER A 61 -0.19 -6.06 8.34
N LYS A 62 -1.43 -5.89 8.86
CA LYS A 62 -1.69 -5.13 10.08
C LYS A 62 -1.12 -5.79 11.34
N LYS A 63 -1.18 -7.12 11.46
CA LYS A 63 -0.56 -7.85 12.57
C LYS A 63 0.96 -7.69 12.56
N LEU A 64 1.58 -7.76 11.39
CA LEU A 64 3.02 -7.54 11.23
C LEU A 64 3.41 -6.09 11.53
N ALA A 65 2.62 -5.10 11.06
CA ALA A 65 2.83 -3.70 11.36
C ALA A 65 2.77 -3.43 12.88
N ALA A 66 1.75 -3.93 13.55
CA ALA A 66 1.64 -3.80 15.01
C ALA A 66 2.81 -4.47 15.75
N ALA A 67 3.24 -5.66 15.31
CA ALA A 67 4.40 -6.35 15.87
C ALA A 67 5.73 -5.60 15.65
N ALA A 68 5.84 -4.84 14.56
CA ALA A 68 6.97 -3.97 14.26
C ALA A 68 6.91 -2.61 14.97
N GLY A 69 5.90 -2.36 15.81
CA GLY A 69 5.72 -1.09 16.52
C GLY A 69 5.12 0.03 15.68
N VAL A 70 4.54 -0.30 14.53
CA VAL A 70 3.86 0.67 13.67
C VAL A 70 2.46 0.95 14.20
N SER A 71 2.10 2.22 14.24
CA SER A 71 0.76 2.67 14.68
C SER A 71 -0.32 2.09 13.75
N THR A 72 -1.26 1.33 14.29
CA THR A 72 -2.37 0.76 13.53
C THR A 72 -3.70 1.35 13.97
N VAL A 73 -4.66 1.46 13.06
CA VAL A 73 -6.02 1.89 13.40
C VAL A 73 -6.55 0.98 14.51
N PRO A 74 -7.07 1.53 15.62
CA PRO A 74 -7.73 0.74 16.64
C PRO A 74 -8.83 -0.14 16.04
N GLY A 75 -8.77 -1.44 16.26
CA GLY A 75 -9.70 -2.35 15.62
C GLY A 75 -9.58 -3.78 16.13
N HIS A 76 -10.41 -4.65 15.55
CA HIS A 76 -10.45 -6.08 15.84
C HIS A 76 -10.03 -6.85 14.59
N MET A 77 -8.89 -7.55 14.69
CA MET A 77 -8.25 -8.25 13.57
C MET A 77 -8.51 -9.76 13.57
N ASP A 78 -9.22 -10.28 14.58
CA ASP A 78 -9.57 -11.68 14.61
C ASP A 78 -10.87 -11.94 13.83
N LEU A 79 -11.12 -13.21 13.53
CA LEU A 79 -12.30 -13.61 12.78
C LEU A 79 -13.57 -13.22 13.53
N ILE A 80 -14.49 -12.56 12.82
CA ILE A 80 -15.81 -12.21 13.33
C ILE A 80 -16.80 -13.23 12.76
N GLU A 81 -17.44 -13.97 13.65
CA GLU A 81 -18.28 -15.11 13.26
C GLU A 81 -19.68 -14.67 12.81
N ASP A 82 -20.27 -13.71 13.52
CA ASP A 82 -21.63 -13.26 13.28
C ASP A 82 -21.84 -11.75 13.51
N ALA A 83 -23.05 -11.30 13.20
CA ALA A 83 -23.42 -9.89 13.28
C ALA A 83 -23.56 -9.37 14.73
N ASP A 84 -23.87 -10.23 15.72
CA ASP A 84 -23.96 -9.83 17.11
C ASP A 84 -22.57 -9.55 17.68
N GLN A 85 -21.59 -10.40 17.35
CA GLN A 85 -20.20 -10.18 17.69
C GLN A 85 -19.67 -8.90 17.01
N ALA A 86 -20.03 -8.65 15.75
CA ALA A 86 -19.65 -7.44 15.02
C ALA A 86 -20.15 -6.16 15.72
N VAL A 87 -21.40 -6.16 16.19
CA VAL A 87 -21.98 -5.04 16.96
C VAL A 87 -21.24 -4.83 18.27
N ASN A 88 -20.98 -5.88 19.05
CA ASN A 88 -20.26 -5.79 20.31
C ASN A 88 -18.83 -5.23 20.12
N ILE A 89 -18.13 -5.67 19.09
CA ILE A 89 -16.81 -5.18 18.73
C ILE A 89 -16.88 -3.70 18.33
N ALA A 90 -17.82 -3.31 17.46
CA ALA A 90 -18.01 -1.94 17.02
C ALA A 90 -18.31 -1.00 18.20
N ALA A 91 -19.16 -1.42 19.13
CA ALA A 91 -19.45 -0.66 20.34
C ALA A 91 -18.22 -0.50 21.24
N SER A 92 -17.36 -1.53 21.36
CA SER A 92 -16.11 -1.48 22.15
C SER A 92 -15.06 -0.56 21.56
N ILE A 93 -14.96 -0.49 20.21
CA ILE A 93 -14.06 0.43 19.49
C ILE A 93 -14.60 1.87 19.57
N GLY A 94 -15.91 2.03 19.63
CA GLY A 94 -16.62 3.32 19.58
C GLY A 94 -16.88 3.78 18.15
N TYR A 95 -18.15 4.13 17.88
CA TYR A 95 -18.59 4.61 16.58
C TYR A 95 -17.98 5.97 16.20
N PRO A 96 -17.85 6.29 14.90
CA PRO A 96 -18.10 5.41 13.77
C PRO A 96 -16.99 4.37 13.58
N VAL A 97 -17.36 3.23 12.97
CA VAL A 97 -16.42 2.17 12.61
C VAL A 97 -16.49 1.85 11.13
N MET A 98 -15.39 1.30 10.60
CA MET A 98 -15.29 0.78 9.24
C MET A 98 -15.28 -0.75 9.30
N ILE A 99 -16.21 -1.36 8.60
CA ILE A 99 -16.31 -2.81 8.40
C ILE A 99 -15.69 -3.13 7.05
N LYS A 100 -14.70 -4.01 7.01
CA LYS A 100 -13.89 -4.30 5.83
C LYS A 100 -13.76 -5.78 5.55
N ALA A 101 -13.82 -6.15 4.27
CA ALA A 101 -13.37 -7.46 3.81
C ALA A 101 -11.85 -7.57 3.92
N SER A 102 -11.34 -8.73 4.33
CA SER A 102 -9.90 -9.03 4.37
C SER A 102 -9.29 -9.08 2.98
N ALA A 103 -9.99 -9.72 2.04
CA ALA A 103 -9.62 -9.77 0.65
C ALA A 103 -10.28 -8.61 -0.13
N GLY A 104 -9.55 -8.05 -1.11
CA GLY A 104 -10.09 -7.06 -2.04
C GLY A 104 -9.50 -5.67 -1.90
N GLY A 105 -9.83 -4.81 -2.88
CA GLY A 105 -9.37 -3.43 -2.99
C GLY A 105 -10.42 -2.55 -3.68
N GLY A 106 -10.08 -1.25 -3.86
CA GLY A 106 -10.96 -0.32 -4.56
C GLY A 106 -12.30 -0.03 -3.88
N GLY A 107 -12.38 -0.19 -2.55
CA GLY A 107 -13.58 0.13 -1.76
C GLY A 107 -14.67 -0.92 -1.76
N LYS A 108 -14.50 -2.07 -2.44
CA LYS A 108 -15.46 -3.18 -2.38
C LYS A 108 -15.37 -3.90 -1.04
N GLY A 109 -16.53 -4.30 -0.50
CA GLY A 109 -16.63 -4.96 0.81
C GLY A 109 -16.32 -4.03 1.99
N MET A 110 -16.49 -2.71 1.83
CA MET A 110 -16.31 -1.73 2.89
C MET A 110 -17.64 -1.03 3.21
N ARG A 111 -17.94 -0.89 4.51
CA ARG A 111 -19.12 -0.16 5.00
C ARG A 111 -18.76 0.64 6.25
N ILE A 112 -19.24 1.87 6.32
CA ILE A 112 -19.16 2.69 7.53
C ILE A 112 -20.42 2.43 8.35
N ALA A 113 -20.26 2.26 9.66
CA ALA A 113 -21.37 2.13 10.59
C ALA A 113 -21.27 3.18 11.69
N TRP A 114 -22.35 3.90 11.94
CA TRP A 114 -22.48 4.95 12.93
C TRP A 114 -23.21 4.51 14.19
N ASN A 115 -23.81 3.32 14.15
CA ASN A 115 -24.58 2.73 15.24
C ASN A 115 -24.69 1.21 15.08
N ASP A 116 -25.29 0.55 16.07
CA ASP A 116 -25.45 -0.91 16.14
C ASP A 116 -26.22 -1.48 14.94
N ALA A 117 -27.28 -0.80 14.51
CA ALA A 117 -28.10 -1.27 13.39
C ALA A 117 -27.31 -1.28 12.08
N GLU A 118 -26.58 -0.20 11.83
CA GLU A 118 -25.69 -0.09 10.65
C GLU A 118 -24.52 -1.06 10.72
N ALA A 119 -23.97 -1.32 11.92
CA ALA A 119 -22.93 -2.31 12.10
C ALA A 119 -23.38 -3.72 11.74
N ARG A 120 -24.59 -4.09 12.15
CA ARG A 120 -25.22 -5.38 11.83
C ARG A 120 -25.45 -5.55 10.31
N GLU A 121 -26.08 -4.58 9.69
CA GLU A 121 -26.35 -4.58 8.25
C GLU A 121 -25.05 -4.55 7.43
N GLY A 122 -24.11 -3.68 7.83
CA GLY A 122 -22.81 -3.51 7.20
C GLY A 122 -21.98 -4.79 7.23
N PHE A 123 -21.95 -5.52 8.35
CA PHE A 123 -21.27 -6.80 8.46
C PHE A 123 -21.84 -7.82 7.46
N GLN A 124 -23.18 -8.01 7.44
CA GLN A 124 -23.80 -8.98 6.57
C GLN A 124 -23.59 -8.65 5.09
N SER A 125 -23.74 -7.38 4.71
CA SER A 125 -23.58 -6.94 3.32
C SER A 125 -22.12 -7.05 2.85
N SER A 126 -21.15 -6.64 3.69
CA SER A 126 -19.72 -6.74 3.37
C SER A 126 -19.28 -8.20 3.23
N ARG A 127 -19.76 -9.09 4.10
CA ARG A 127 -19.48 -10.53 4.05
C ARG A 127 -19.98 -11.16 2.75
N ASN A 128 -21.23 -10.86 2.37
CA ASN A 128 -21.83 -11.38 1.13
C ASN A 128 -21.09 -10.86 -0.11
N GLU A 129 -20.76 -9.58 -0.14
CA GLU A 129 -20.01 -8.98 -1.24
C GLU A 129 -18.59 -9.56 -1.35
N ALA A 130 -17.90 -9.74 -0.23
CA ALA A 130 -16.57 -10.32 -0.17
C ALA A 130 -16.55 -11.75 -0.70
N LYS A 131 -17.51 -12.57 -0.25
CA LYS A 131 -17.64 -13.95 -0.70
C LYS A 131 -17.91 -14.06 -2.20
N SER A 132 -18.81 -13.24 -2.72
CA SER A 132 -19.17 -13.26 -4.15
C SER A 132 -18.08 -12.70 -5.06
N SER A 133 -17.36 -11.68 -4.62
CA SER A 133 -16.35 -10.98 -5.45
C SER A 133 -14.96 -11.57 -5.35
N PHE A 134 -14.58 -12.13 -4.19
CA PHE A 134 -13.21 -12.54 -3.89
C PHE A 134 -13.09 -14.00 -3.42
N GLY A 135 -14.21 -14.66 -3.13
CA GLY A 135 -14.21 -16.03 -2.61
C GLY A 135 -13.78 -16.15 -1.12
N ASP A 136 -13.51 -15.02 -0.46
CA ASP A 136 -13.08 -14.91 0.94
C ASP A 136 -14.08 -14.04 1.69
N ASP A 137 -14.72 -14.58 2.73
CA ASP A 137 -15.77 -13.90 3.51
C ASP A 137 -15.28 -13.39 4.87
N ARG A 138 -13.97 -13.36 5.09
CA ARG A 138 -13.37 -12.81 6.33
C ARG A 138 -13.56 -11.30 6.40
N ILE A 139 -14.12 -10.85 7.52
CA ILE A 139 -14.41 -9.44 7.81
C ILE A 139 -13.64 -9.03 9.06
N PHE A 140 -13.15 -7.81 9.08
CA PHE A 140 -12.62 -7.15 10.26
C PHE A 140 -13.25 -5.78 10.45
N ILE A 141 -13.14 -5.22 11.65
CA ILE A 141 -13.73 -3.94 12.05
C ILE A 141 -12.65 -3.07 12.66
N GLU A 142 -12.60 -1.82 12.24
CA GLU A 142 -11.67 -0.82 12.77
C GLU A 142 -12.35 0.53 12.98
N LYS A 143 -11.73 1.40 13.77
CA LYS A 143 -12.18 2.78 13.93
C LYS A 143 -12.24 3.47 12.57
N PHE A 144 -13.32 4.18 12.29
CA PHE A 144 -13.40 5.05 11.13
C PHE A 144 -12.83 6.43 11.49
N VAL A 145 -11.75 6.81 10.82
CA VAL A 145 -11.14 8.13 10.95
C VAL A 145 -11.93 9.11 10.10
N THR A 146 -12.51 10.13 10.74
CA THR A 146 -13.28 11.17 10.05
C THR A 146 -12.36 12.26 9.51
N GLN A 147 -12.67 12.83 8.34
CA GLN A 147 -11.87 13.86 7.66
C GLN A 147 -10.38 13.49 7.54
N PRO A 148 -10.08 12.28 7.05
CA PRO A 148 -8.71 11.78 7.04
C PRO A 148 -7.85 12.50 6.02
N ARG A 149 -6.53 12.57 6.32
CA ARG A 149 -5.49 12.76 5.32
C ARG A 149 -4.91 11.42 4.93
N HIS A 150 -4.72 11.23 3.63
CA HIS A 150 -4.05 10.05 3.08
C HIS A 150 -2.62 10.42 2.73
N ILE A 151 -1.70 9.93 3.51
CA ILE A 151 -0.27 10.16 3.34
C ILE A 151 0.41 8.83 3.05
N GLU A 152 1.44 8.86 2.24
CA GLU A 152 2.24 7.67 1.97
C GLU A 152 3.73 7.97 2.07
N ILE A 153 4.46 7.06 2.72
CA ILE A 153 5.90 7.16 2.90
C ILE A 153 6.59 6.32 1.85
N GLN A 154 7.40 6.97 1.00
CA GLN A 154 8.24 6.25 0.04
C GLN A 154 9.37 5.56 0.78
N ILE A 155 9.51 4.26 0.59
CA ILE A 155 10.66 3.49 1.09
C ILE A 155 11.50 2.98 -0.07
N LEU A 156 12.78 2.77 0.21
CA LEU A 156 13.76 2.15 -0.67
C LEU A 156 14.68 1.28 0.16
N GLY A 157 14.72 -0.01 -0.11
CA GLY A 157 15.58 -0.97 0.59
C GLY A 157 16.52 -1.69 -0.36
N ASP A 158 17.69 -2.12 0.14
CA ASP A 158 18.61 -3.00 -0.59
C ASP A 158 18.57 -4.45 -0.04
N GLN A 159 19.25 -5.36 -0.75
CA GLN A 159 19.35 -6.76 -0.35
C GLN A 159 20.33 -7.01 0.81
N HIS A 160 21.00 -5.95 1.30
CA HIS A 160 22.01 -5.99 2.37
C HIS A 160 21.46 -5.53 3.72
N GLY A 161 20.16 -5.21 3.78
CA GLY A 161 19.46 -4.84 5.01
C GLY A 161 19.39 -3.33 5.28
N LYS A 162 19.91 -2.49 4.38
CA LYS A 162 19.73 -1.04 4.45
C LYS A 162 18.35 -0.68 3.90
N THR A 163 17.59 0.12 4.64
CA THR A 163 16.30 0.65 4.22
C THR A 163 16.24 2.13 4.57
N LEU A 164 15.78 2.95 3.63
CA LEU A 164 15.62 4.39 3.75
C LEU A 164 14.16 4.76 3.53
N TYR A 165 13.72 5.88 4.13
CA TYR A 165 12.52 6.59 3.72
C TYR A 165 12.89 7.85 2.96
N LEU A 166 12.17 8.15 1.89
CA LEU A 166 12.47 9.23 0.96
C LEU A 166 11.44 10.38 1.04
N GLY A 167 10.90 10.61 2.24
CA GLY A 167 9.84 11.56 2.46
C GLY A 167 8.45 10.97 2.16
N GLU A 168 7.49 11.86 2.18
CA GLU A 168 6.06 11.51 2.00
C GLU A 168 5.48 12.17 0.76
N ARG A 169 4.32 11.60 0.37
CA ARG A 169 3.38 12.20 -0.59
C ARG A 169 2.02 12.40 0.07
N GLU A 170 1.42 13.55 -0.18
CA GLU A 170 0.04 13.88 0.17
C GLU A 170 -0.88 13.40 -0.94
N CYS A 171 -1.76 12.46 -0.65
CA CYS A 171 -2.62 11.80 -1.62
C CYS A 171 -4.12 11.89 -1.27
N SER A 172 -4.52 12.91 -0.49
CA SER A 172 -5.90 13.05 0.00
C SER A 172 -6.90 13.47 -1.09
N ILE A 173 -6.43 14.05 -2.20
CA ILE A 173 -7.32 14.47 -3.29
C ILE A 173 -7.64 13.24 -4.16
N GLN A 174 -8.79 12.67 -3.88
CA GLN A 174 -9.24 11.42 -4.48
C GLN A 174 -10.67 11.51 -5.01
N ARG A 175 -10.97 10.72 -6.04
CA ARG A 175 -12.32 10.48 -6.52
C ARG A 175 -12.67 9.00 -6.36
N ARG A 176 -13.60 8.66 -5.47
CA ARG A 176 -14.02 7.26 -5.21
C ARG A 176 -12.82 6.37 -4.85
N ASN A 177 -11.96 6.82 -3.94
CA ASN A 177 -10.72 6.16 -3.51
C ASN A 177 -9.64 6.04 -4.62
N GLN A 178 -9.76 6.79 -5.71
CA GLN A 178 -8.74 6.88 -6.76
C GLN A 178 -8.01 8.21 -6.61
N LYS A 179 -6.70 8.18 -6.45
CA LYS A 179 -5.84 9.36 -6.37
C LYS A 179 -5.97 10.18 -7.66
N VAL A 180 -6.04 11.49 -7.55
CA VAL A 180 -6.22 12.43 -8.68
C VAL A 180 -5.11 13.48 -8.71
N ILE A 181 -4.75 14.01 -7.54
CA ILE A 181 -3.66 14.97 -7.37
C ILE A 181 -2.82 14.47 -6.20
N GLU A 182 -1.52 14.39 -6.42
CA GLU A 182 -0.51 14.04 -5.43
C GLU A 182 0.52 15.16 -5.34
N GLU A 183 1.01 15.43 -4.14
CA GLU A 183 2.07 16.41 -3.92
C GLU A 183 3.13 15.93 -2.91
N ALA A 184 4.33 16.43 -3.05
CA ALA A 184 5.42 16.20 -2.12
C ALA A 184 6.22 17.50 -1.91
N PRO A 185 6.60 17.81 -0.66
CA PRO A 185 6.15 17.19 0.59
C PRO A 185 4.70 17.54 0.95
N SER A 186 4.12 16.88 1.96
CA SER A 186 2.77 17.23 2.46
C SER A 186 2.77 18.59 3.17
N PRO A 187 1.84 19.49 2.82
CA PRO A 187 1.71 20.77 3.54
C PRO A 187 1.15 20.61 4.96
N PHE A 188 0.66 19.42 5.30
CA PHE A 188 0.03 19.15 6.59
C PHE A 188 1.01 18.66 7.65
N LEU A 189 2.12 18.00 7.24
CA LEU A 189 3.09 17.41 8.16
C LEU A 189 4.13 18.41 8.63
N ASP A 190 4.44 18.35 9.93
CA ASP A 190 5.65 18.92 10.48
C ASP A 190 6.83 17.90 10.37
N GLU A 191 8.03 18.37 10.66
CA GLU A 191 9.25 17.57 10.52
C GLU A 191 9.29 16.38 11.51
N GLU A 192 8.77 16.57 12.73
CA GLU A 192 8.73 15.52 13.75
C GLU A 192 7.79 14.37 13.35
N THR A 193 6.59 14.72 12.87
CA THR A 193 5.62 13.73 12.39
C THR A 193 6.15 12.99 11.17
N ARG A 194 6.74 13.71 10.20
CA ARG A 194 7.39 13.12 9.01
C ARG A 194 8.46 12.11 9.39
N LYS A 195 9.34 12.49 10.31
CA LYS A 195 10.41 11.62 10.80
C LYS A 195 9.84 10.37 11.47
N THR A 196 8.89 10.52 12.37
CA THR A 196 8.27 9.39 13.10
C THR A 196 7.59 8.41 12.14
N MET A 197 6.85 8.93 11.15
CA MET A 197 6.22 8.11 10.11
C MET A 197 7.25 7.39 9.26
N GLY A 198 8.33 8.07 8.87
CA GLY A 198 9.43 7.49 8.11
C GLY A 198 10.12 6.36 8.85
N GLU A 199 10.44 6.56 10.14
CA GLU A 199 11.06 5.55 10.99
C GLU A 199 10.17 4.32 11.18
N GLN A 200 8.85 4.50 11.33
CA GLN A 200 7.91 3.38 11.41
C GLN A 200 7.79 2.64 10.07
N ALA A 201 7.81 3.35 8.94
CA ALA A 201 7.79 2.72 7.61
C ALA A 201 9.05 1.87 7.37
N VAL A 202 10.23 2.36 7.78
CA VAL A 202 11.49 1.60 7.73
C VAL A 202 11.42 0.37 8.64
N ALA A 203 10.91 0.51 9.86
CA ALA A 203 10.78 -0.62 10.79
C ALA A 203 9.89 -1.74 10.22
N LEU A 204 8.78 -1.37 9.58
CA LEU A 204 7.89 -2.33 8.91
C LEU A 204 8.62 -3.05 7.77
N ALA A 205 9.28 -2.28 6.89
CA ALA A 205 10.00 -2.84 5.76
C ALA A 205 11.09 -3.83 6.21
N GLN A 206 11.86 -3.48 7.24
CA GLN A 206 12.88 -4.35 7.82
C GLN A 206 12.27 -5.61 8.43
N ALA A 207 11.15 -5.49 9.13
CA ALA A 207 10.47 -6.62 9.78
C ALA A 207 10.01 -7.69 8.78
N VAL A 208 9.70 -7.29 7.53
CA VAL A 208 9.29 -8.21 6.47
C VAL A 208 10.40 -8.55 5.47
N GLY A 209 11.63 -8.08 5.72
CA GLY A 209 12.77 -8.29 4.84
C GLY A 209 12.59 -7.65 3.46
N TYR A 210 11.98 -6.46 3.42
CA TYR A 210 11.69 -5.76 2.18
C TYR A 210 12.93 -5.15 1.57
N TYR A 211 13.07 -5.29 0.26
CA TYR A 211 14.01 -4.52 -0.57
C TYR A 211 13.30 -4.02 -1.84
N SER A 212 13.95 -3.14 -2.61
CA SER A 212 13.38 -2.40 -3.74
C SER A 212 12.58 -1.17 -3.30
N ALA A 213 11.96 -0.47 -4.25
CA ALA A 213 11.06 0.62 -3.95
C ALA A 213 9.67 0.10 -3.55
N GLY A 214 9.08 0.75 -2.56
CA GLY A 214 7.72 0.49 -2.10
C GLY A 214 7.21 1.68 -1.32
N ASN A 215 5.95 1.65 -0.90
CA ASN A 215 5.41 2.68 -0.04
C ASN A 215 4.55 2.13 1.10
N VAL A 216 4.51 2.88 2.18
CA VAL A 216 3.65 2.60 3.33
C VAL A 216 2.57 3.67 3.37
N GLU A 217 1.33 3.27 3.15
CA GLU A 217 0.16 4.14 3.22
C GLU A 217 -0.34 4.26 4.65
N VAL A 218 -0.60 5.49 5.05
CA VAL A 218 -1.11 5.84 6.37
C VAL A 218 -2.28 6.82 6.25
N ILE A 219 -3.17 6.75 7.24
CA ILE A 219 -4.25 7.69 7.40
C ILE A 219 -3.99 8.54 8.63
N LEU A 220 -4.14 9.86 8.50
CA LEU A 220 -3.99 10.80 9.60
C LEU A 220 -5.35 11.41 9.96
N ASP A 221 -5.56 11.63 11.26
CA ASP A 221 -6.66 12.45 11.75
C ASP A 221 -6.28 13.96 11.83
N CYS A 222 -7.22 14.79 12.27
CA CYS A 222 -6.99 16.24 12.43
C CYS A 222 -5.97 16.58 13.51
N ASP A 223 -5.71 15.68 14.46
CA ASP A 223 -4.74 15.84 15.54
C ASP A 223 -3.35 15.29 15.19
N ARG A 224 -3.17 14.87 13.93
CA ARG A 224 -1.95 14.24 13.38
C ARG A 224 -1.61 12.88 13.98
N ASN A 225 -2.57 12.21 14.62
CA ASN A 225 -2.40 10.79 14.88
C ASN A 225 -2.46 10.06 13.55
N PHE A 226 -1.49 9.20 13.31
CA PHE A 226 -1.40 8.46 12.05
C PHE A 226 -1.47 6.96 12.29
N TYR A 227 -2.03 6.26 11.31
CA TYR A 227 -2.30 4.85 11.39
C TYR A 227 -2.02 4.16 10.07
N PHE A 228 -1.33 3.03 10.13
CA PHE A 228 -1.05 2.17 8.99
C PHE A 228 -2.34 1.70 8.30
N LEU A 229 -2.37 1.84 6.99
CA LEU A 229 -3.43 1.29 6.12
C LEU A 229 -2.97 0.03 5.41
N GLU A 230 -1.95 0.18 4.58
CA GLU A 230 -1.38 -0.90 3.76
C GLU A 230 0.04 -0.54 3.32
N MET A 231 0.75 -1.55 2.81
CA MET A 231 2.03 -1.35 2.15
C MET A 231 1.92 -1.85 0.72
N ASN A 232 2.20 -0.97 -0.24
CA ASN A 232 2.27 -1.35 -1.64
C ASN A 232 3.67 -1.82 -1.97
N THR A 233 3.77 -3.08 -2.37
CA THR A 233 5.02 -3.78 -2.61
C THR A 233 5.51 -3.61 -4.06
N ARG A 234 5.45 -2.38 -4.57
CA ARG A 234 5.77 -2.00 -5.94
C ARG A 234 6.08 -0.52 -6.07
N LEU A 235 6.57 -0.12 -7.24
CA LEU A 235 6.61 1.29 -7.62
C LEU A 235 5.19 1.86 -7.71
N GLN A 236 5.00 3.11 -7.31
CA GLN A 236 3.72 3.82 -7.43
C GLN A 236 3.67 4.68 -8.69
N VAL A 237 2.44 4.98 -9.18
CA VAL A 237 2.25 5.92 -10.30
C VAL A 237 2.84 7.27 -9.94
N GLU A 238 2.59 7.72 -8.71
CA GLU A 238 2.95 9.00 -8.12
C GLU A 238 4.40 9.12 -7.64
N HIS A 239 5.28 8.16 -7.99
CA HIS A 239 6.71 8.23 -7.65
C HIS A 239 7.43 9.48 -8.18
N PRO A 240 7.02 10.09 -9.33
CA PRO A 240 7.73 11.24 -9.87
C PRO A 240 7.79 12.45 -8.94
N VAL A 241 6.77 12.69 -8.10
CA VAL A 241 6.84 13.82 -7.16
C VAL A 241 7.91 13.62 -6.09
N THR A 242 8.16 12.38 -5.66
CA THR A 242 9.27 12.05 -4.77
C THR A 242 10.61 12.23 -5.47
N GLU A 243 10.75 11.76 -6.71
CA GLU A 243 11.98 11.92 -7.49
C GLU A 243 12.33 13.39 -7.71
N LEU A 244 11.33 14.22 -8.02
CA LEU A 244 11.53 15.65 -8.25
C LEU A 244 12.02 16.40 -7.01
N VAL A 245 11.53 16.07 -5.81
CA VAL A 245 11.93 16.75 -4.58
C VAL A 245 13.18 16.15 -3.92
N THR A 246 13.54 14.89 -4.24
CA THR A 246 14.72 14.24 -3.66
C THR A 246 15.91 14.19 -4.60
N GLY A 247 15.68 14.31 -5.91
CA GLY A 247 16.71 14.11 -6.95
C GLY A 247 17.13 12.64 -7.10
N ILE A 248 16.39 11.69 -6.55
CA ILE A 248 16.69 10.25 -6.60
C ILE A 248 15.81 9.58 -7.64
N ASP A 249 16.39 8.96 -8.66
CA ASP A 249 15.68 8.14 -9.65
C ASP A 249 15.37 6.77 -9.04
N LEU A 250 14.10 6.53 -8.73
CA LEU A 250 13.65 5.30 -8.07
C LEU A 250 13.77 4.08 -8.99
N VAL A 251 13.52 4.24 -10.28
CA VAL A 251 13.62 3.15 -11.25
C VAL A 251 15.07 2.71 -11.41
N GLU A 252 16.02 3.66 -11.48
CA GLU A 252 17.44 3.35 -11.47
C GLU A 252 17.84 2.61 -10.20
N GLN A 253 17.40 3.08 -9.03
CA GLN A 253 17.71 2.41 -7.76
C GLN A 253 17.12 1.00 -7.69
N MET A 254 15.91 0.78 -8.18
CA MET A 254 15.32 -0.56 -8.25
C MET A 254 16.16 -1.51 -9.10
N ILE A 255 16.67 -1.05 -10.24
CA ILE A 255 17.53 -1.86 -11.13
C ILE A 255 18.86 -2.17 -10.44
N ARG A 256 19.48 -1.19 -9.80
CA ARG A 256 20.74 -1.37 -9.05
C ARG A 256 20.60 -2.37 -7.91
N VAL A 257 19.54 -2.21 -7.10
CA VAL A 257 19.22 -3.15 -6.01
C VAL A 257 18.97 -4.56 -6.55
N ALA A 258 18.23 -4.69 -7.65
CA ALA A 258 17.98 -5.98 -8.28
C ALA A 258 19.27 -6.63 -8.83
N SER A 259 20.26 -5.82 -9.20
CA SER A 259 21.61 -6.28 -9.59
C SER A 259 22.49 -6.68 -8.40
N GLY A 260 21.99 -6.52 -7.16
CA GLY A 260 22.73 -6.84 -5.92
C GLY A 260 23.60 -5.71 -5.38
N GLU A 261 23.50 -4.50 -5.93
CA GLU A 261 24.24 -3.35 -5.45
C GLU A 261 23.67 -2.86 -4.10
N PRO A 262 24.54 -2.50 -3.13
CA PRO A 262 24.07 -1.83 -1.91
C PRO A 262 23.67 -0.38 -2.22
N LEU A 263 22.71 0.15 -1.45
CA LEU A 263 22.37 1.56 -1.53
C LEU A 263 23.58 2.43 -1.14
N ALA A 264 24.02 3.29 -2.06
CA ALA A 264 25.11 4.22 -1.84
C ALA A 264 24.74 5.39 -0.91
N LEU A 265 23.41 5.66 -0.78
CA LEU A 265 22.85 6.74 0.05
C LEU A 265 22.72 6.32 1.51
N SER A 266 22.86 7.27 2.43
CA SER A 266 22.43 7.18 3.83
C SER A 266 21.15 7.97 4.04
N GLN A 267 20.51 7.83 5.23
CA GLN A 267 19.30 8.62 5.53
C GLN A 267 19.58 10.13 5.59
N GLU A 268 20.78 10.53 6.00
CA GLU A 268 21.18 11.93 6.06
C GLU A 268 21.40 12.55 4.67
N ASP A 269 21.58 11.72 3.63
CA ASP A 269 21.73 12.21 2.24
C ASP A 269 20.37 12.52 1.61
N VAL A 270 19.28 11.97 2.16
CA VAL A 270 17.92 12.22 1.67
C VAL A 270 17.46 13.61 2.10
N ARG A 271 17.25 14.47 1.14
CA ARG A 271 16.78 15.84 1.35
C ARG A 271 15.55 16.09 0.50
N LEU A 272 14.60 16.81 1.06
CA LEU A 272 13.45 17.31 0.31
C LEU A 272 13.76 18.75 -0.10
N ASP A 273 13.94 18.97 -1.40
CA ASP A 273 14.24 20.28 -1.97
C ASP A 273 13.12 20.71 -2.92
N GLY A 274 12.45 21.82 -2.55
CA GLY A 274 11.34 22.36 -3.31
C GLY A 274 10.01 21.64 -3.06
N TRP A 275 9.16 21.66 -4.08
CA TRP A 275 7.78 21.15 -4.05
C TRP A 275 7.41 20.59 -5.42
N ALA A 276 6.73 19.46 -5.46
CA ALA A 276 6.27 18.85 -6.69
C ALA A 276 4.80 18.45 -6.58
N ILE A 277 4.06 18.60 -7.68
CA ILE A 277 2.65 18.24 -7.77
C ILE A 277 2.47 17.40 -9.04
N GLU A 278 1.79 16.27 -8.89
CA GLU A 278 1.32 15.44 -9.99
C GLU A 278 -0.19 15.57 -10.14
N SER A 279 -0.66 15.63 -11.37
CA SER A 279 -2.09 15.56 -11.69
C SER A 279 -2.31 14.44 -12.68
N ARG A 280 -3.19 13.50 -12.33
CA ARG A 280 -3.53 12.38 -13.21
C ARG A 280 -4.47 12.81 -14.31
N LEU A 281 -4.06 12.58 -15.54
CA LEU A 281 -4.89 12.81 -16.74
C LEU A 281 -5.54 11.49 -17.17
N TYR A 282 -6.87 11.47 -17.17
CA TYR A 282 -7.67 10.31 -17.58
C TYR A 282 -8.38 10.58 -18.89
N ALA A 283 -8.35 9.59 -19.80
CA ALA A 283 -9.14 9.61 -21.04
C ALA A 283 -10.59 9.19 -20.75
N GLU A 284 -11.32 10.02 -20.02
CA GLU A 284 -12.70 9.79 -19.58
C GLU A 284 -13.61 10.93 -20.05
N ASP A 285 -14.86 10.60 -20.41
CA ASP A 285 -15.86 11.58 -20.83
C ASP A 285 -16.70 12.05 -19.63
N PRO A 286 -16.55 13.31 -19.15
CA PRO A 286 -17.29 13.82 -18.00
C PRO A 286 -18.81 13.91 -18.25
N TYR A 287 -19.22 14.03 -19.52
CA TYR A 287 -20.64 14.10 -19.89
C TYR A 287 -21.31 12.71 -19.95
N ARG A 288 -20.52 11.65 -19.91
CA ARG A 288 -20.97 10.25 -19.91
C ARG A 288 -20.61 9.53 -18.61
N ASN A 289 -20.70 10.21 -17.46
CA ASN A 289 -20.37 9.66 -16.15
C ASN A 289 -18.91 9.17 -16.04
N PHE A 290 -17.98 9.85 -16.72
CA PHE A 290 -16.56 9.49 -16.71
C PHE A 290 -16.30 8.07 -17.23
N LEU A 291 -17.05 7.62 -18.23
CA LEU A 291 -16.73 6.41 -18.97
C LEU A 291 -15.52 6.67 -19.90
N PRO A 292 -14.59 5.72 -20.00
CA PRO A 292 -13.46 5.81 -20.91
C PRO A 292 -13.87 5.71 -22.39
#